data_42f1a3f96d3547b2e96483dabb35ff2e
#
_entry.id   42f1a3f96d3547b2e96483dabb35ff2e
#
_cell.length_a   1.000
_cell.length_b   1.000
_cell.length_c   1.000
_cell.angle_alpha   90.00
_cell.angle_beta   90.00
_cell.angle_gamma   90.00
#
_symmetry.space_group_name_H-M   'P 1'
#
loop_
_entity.id
_entity.type
_entity.pdbx_description
1 polymer ?
#
loop_
_entity_poly.entity_id
_entity_poly.type
_entity_poly.pdbx_seq_one_letter_code
_entity_poly.pdbx_strand_id
1 'polypeptide(L)'
;MAQPSLRPPTMTDVARRAGVSHQTVSRVLGDHPNVRDDTRAKVLNAIGELGYRRNSSARALVTRRTRTLGVVASNSTLYGPASTLFALEEAARAKGYLVSTVSLRKLTVKTLSEALDRLIEGGVDGLLTVAPQQSAAAALTELSTPFPVVTVGSGSGAGIPGVTVDQHLGARLATGHLLDAGHRRVWHVAGPEDWQEAQDRADGWRAALAAAGIEPPEPPLSGDWSPLSGYRAGQELVVRAGRELTAVFVANDQMALGVLRALREAGLRTPHDVAVVGFDDIPEAEFFAPPLTTVRQDFTAVGRRSITLLLDRIEGRESSPPRIVIEPQLIIRTSTSPSPPP
;
A
#
# COMPACT_ATOMS: atom_id res chain seq x y z
N MET A 1 -35.13 -10.20 -41.16
CA MET A 1 -34.38 -9.72 -40.00
C MET A 1 -33.04 -10.44 -39.99
N ALA A 2 -31.94 -9.74 -40.24
CA ALA A 2 -30.59 -10.33 -40.24
C ALA A 2 -30.19 -10.66 -38.78
N GLN A 3 -29.74 -11.88 -38.53
CA GLN A 3 -29.18 -12.25 -37.26
C GLN A 3 -27.99 -11.34 -36.91
N PRO A 4 -27.88 -10.80 -35.68
CA PRO A 4 -26.73 -10.02 -35.29
C PRO A 4 -25.47 -10.90 -35.41
N SER A 5 -24.48 -10.45 -36.14
CA SER A 5 -23.20 -11.17 -36.28
C SER A 5 -22.58 -11.31 -34.90
N LEU A 6 -22.27 -12.52 -34.46
CA LEU A 6 -21.58 -12.86 -33.19
C LEU A 6 -20.13 -12.30 -33.13
N ARG A 7 -19.68 -11.60 -34.19
CA ARG A 7 -18.35 -11.03 -34.27
C ARG A 7 -18.33 -9.62 -33.70
N PRO A 8 -17.45 -9.30 -32.73
CA PRO A 8 -17.28 -7.93 -32.24
C PRO A 8 -16.97 -6.96 -33.39
N PRO A 9 -17.55 -5.76 -33.40
CA PRO A 9 -17.26 -4.77 -34.44
C PRO A 9 -15.77 -4.40 -34.44
N THR A 10 -15.24 -4.19 -35.63
CA THR A 10 -13.84 -3.85 -35.86
C THR A 10 -13.69 -2.37 -36.23
N MET A 11 -12.47 -1.84 -36.21
CA MET A 11 -12.16 -0.49 -36.65
C MET A 11 -12.54 -0.26 -38.13
N THR A 12 -12.51 -1.32 -38.95
CA THR A 12 -12.97 -1.27 -40.36
C THR A 12 -14.48 -1.10 -40.45
N ASP A 13 -15.26 -1.69 -39.52
CA ASP A 13 -16.69 -1.53 -39.50
C ASP A 13 -17.08 -0.10 -39.08
N VAL A 14 -16.36 0.50 -38.13
CA VAL A 14 -16.49 1.91 -37.75
C VAL A 14 -16.15 2.83 -38.93
N ALA A 15 -15.06 2.57 -39.66
CA ALA A 15 -14.65 3.33 -40.81
C ALA A 15 -15.75 3.33 -41.91
N ARG A 16 -16.30 2.14 -42.19
CA ARG A 16 -17.39 1.96 -43.16
C ARG A 16 -18.66 2.72 -42.71
N ARG A 17 -19.04 2.62 -41.44
CA ARG A 17 -20.23 3.26 -40.88
C ARG A 17 -20.12 4.78 -40.82
N ALA A 18 -18.93 5.32 -40.54
CA ALA A 18 -18.64 6.75 -40.48
C ALA A 18 -18.34 7.37 -41.86
N GLY A 19 -18.18 6.57 -42.93
CA GLY A 19 -17.81 7.03 -44.26
C GLY A 19 -16.40 7.64 -44.35
N VAL A 20 -15.44 7.10 -43.56
CA VAL A 20 -14.06 7.59 -43.52
C VAL A 20 -13.03 6.45 -43.66
N SER A 21 -11.76 6.80 -43.84
CA SER A 21 -10.70 5.79 -43.89
C SER A 21 -10.42 5.17 -42.50
N HIS A 22 -9.91 3.94 -42.48
CA HIS A 22 -9.41 3.28 -41.27
C HIS A 22 -8.37 4.16 -40.51
N GLN A 23 -7.52 4.86 -41.26
CA GLN A 23 -6.52 5.76 -40.71
C GLN A 23 -7.16 6.98 -40.02
N THR A 24 -8.28 7.50 -40.56
CA THR A 24 -9.05 8.59 -39.93
C THR A 24 -9.67 8.13 -38.63
N VAL A 25 -10.25 6.91 -38.55
CA VAL A 25 -10.76 6.32 -37.28
C VAL A 25 -9.62 6.19 -36.27
N SER A 26 -8.46 5.70 -36.71
CA SER A 26 -7.28 5.59 -35.83
C SER A 26 -6.83 6.93 -35.28
N ARG A 27 -6.83 7.99 -36.09
CA ARG A 27 -6.50 9.36 -35.65
C ARG A 27 -7.52 9.92 -34.67
N VAL A 28 -8.81 9.69 -34.88
CA VAL A 28 -9.87 10.10 -33.94
C VAL A 28 -9.70 9.36 -32.59
N LEU A 29 -9.49 8.05 -32.62
CA LEU A 29 -9.26 7.24 -31.40
C LEU A 29 -7.94 7.59 -30.69
N GLY A 30 -6.97 8.15 -31.40
CA GLY A 30 -5.69 8.64 -30.88
C GLY A 30 -5.70 10.10 -30.43
N ASP A 31 -6.88 10.75 -30.51
CA ASP A 31 -7.07 12.17 -30.18
C ASP A 31 -6.14 13.12 -30.96
N HIS A 32 -5.89 12.81 -32.27
CA HIS A 32 -4.99 13.58 -33.08
C HIS A 32 -5.55 14.98 -33.34
N PRO A 33 -4.77 16.08 -33.16
CA PRO A 33 -5.27 17.45 -33.26
C PRO A 33 -5.76 17.82 -34.65
N ASN A 34 -5.22 17.20 -35.70
CA ASN A 34 -5.53 17.55 -37.10
C ASN A 34 -6.73 16.74 -37.65
N VAL A 35 -7.75 16.46 -36.85
CA VAL A 35 -9.03 15.89 -37.34
C VAL A 35 -10.13 16.92 -37.17
N ARG A 36 -10.83 17.20 -38.28
CA ARG A 36 -11.96 18.16 -38.29
C ARG A 36 -13.06 17.68 -37.32
N ASP A 37 -13.70 18.61 -36.62
CA ASP A 37 -14.71 18.31 -35.60
C ASP A 37 -15.89 17.51 -36.17
N ASP A 38 -16.37 17.85 -37.39
CA ASP A 38 -17.43 17.08 -38.07
C ASP A 38 -17.03 15.62 -38.31
N THR A 39 -15.77 15.39 -38.67
CA THR A 39 -15.25 14.05 -38.92
C THR A 39 -15.13 13.29 -37.62
N ARG A 40 -14.66 13.96 -36.55
CA ARG A 40 -14.57 13.41 -35.18
C ARG A 40 -15.96 13.00 -34.69
N ALA A 41 -16.96 13.86 -34.83
CA ALA A 41 -18.34 13.58 -34.45
C ALA A 41 -18.93 12.36 -35.19
N LYS A 42 -18.73 12.26 -36.53
CA LYS A 42 -19.19 11.12 -37.33
C LYS A 42 -18.59 9.79 -36.83
N VAL A 43 -17.28 9.78 -36.49
CA VAL A 43 -16.60 8.58 -36.02
C VAL A 43 -17.08 8.20 -34.63
N LEU A 44 -17.22 9.16 -33.69
CA LEU A 44 -17.71 8.92 -32.36
C LEU A 44 -19.15 8.39 -32.35
N ASN A 45 -20.02 8.93 -33.19
CA ASN A 45 -21.39 8.42 -33.38
C ASN A 45 -21.38 6.96 -33.87
N ALA A 46 -20.57 6.67 -34.92
CA ALA A 46 -20.46 5.30 -35.45
C ALA A 46 -19.92 4.30 -34.39
N ILE A 47 -18.98 4.73 -33.54
CA ILE A 47 -18.48 3.93 -32.40
C ILE A 47 -19.61 3.61 -31.42
N GLY A 48 -20.44 4.61 -31.07
CA GLY A 48 -21.59 4.45 -30.16
C GLY A 48 -22.64 3.51 -30.74
N GLU A 49 -23.04 3.70 -32.01
CA GLU A 49 -24.05 2.90 -32.72
C GLU A 49 -23.65 1.41 -32.86
N LEU A 50 -22.36 1.16 -33.14
CA LEU A 50 -21.84 -0.19 -33.32
C LEU A 50 -21.45 -0.86 -31.98
N GLY A 51 -21.40 -0.12 -30.88
CA GLY A 51 -20.85 -0.62 -29.61
C GLY A 51 -19.37 -1.00 -29.75
N TYR A 52 -18.63 -0.35 -30.67
CA TYR A 52 -17.23 -0.65 -30.90
C TYR A 52 -16.41 -0.32 -29.64
N ARG A 53 -15.65 -1.31 -29.17
CA ARG A 53 -14.64 -1.12 -28.14
C ARG A 53 -13.26 -1.25 -28.74
N ARG A 54 -12.38 -0.29 -28.42
CA ARG A 54 -11.01 -0.31 -28.91
C ARG A 54 -10.31 -1.60 -28.48
N ASN A 55 -9.78 -2.34 -29.43
CA ASN A 55 -9.01 -3.56 -29.15
C ASN A 55 -7.63 -3.16 -28.57
N SER A 56 -7.43 -3.41 -27.28
CA SER A 56 -6.17 -3.15 -26.58
C SER A 56 -5.01 -3.98 -27.13
N SER A 57 -5.28 -5.24 -27.53
CA SER A 57 -4.26 -6.13 -28.10
C SER A 57 -3.74 -5.63 -29.44
N ALA A 58 -4.61 -5.10 -30.31
CA ALA A 58 -4.18 -4.51 -31.57
C ALA A 58 -3.33 -3.23 -31.37
N ARG A 59 -3.63 -2.46 -30.34
CA ARG A 59 -2.82 -1.30 -29.97
C ARG A 59 -1.47 -1.73 -29.40
N ALA A 60 -1.43 -2.76 -28.56
CA ALA A 60 -0.21 -3.29 -27.97
C ALA A 60 0.79 -3.77 -29.05
N LEU A 61 0.30 -4.40 -30.13
CA LEU A 61 1.13 -4.79 -31.28
C LEU A 61 1.80 -3.60 -31.96
N VAL A 62 1.11 -2.46 -32.07
CA VAL A 62 1.63 -1.25 -32.74
C VAL A 62 2.55 -0.44 -31.81
N THR A 63 2.17 -0.30 -30.54
CA THR A 63 2.89 0.54 -29.58
C THR A 63 3.95 -0.23 -28.80
N ARG A 64 3.96 -1.56 -28.89
CA ARG A 64 4.75 -2.47 -28.03
C ARG A 64 4.50 -2.25 -26.54
N ARG A 65 3.32 -1.71 -26.16
CA ARG A 65 2.91 -1.46 -24.78
C ARG A 65 1.46 -1.88 -24.58
N THR A 66 1.24 -2.67 -23.55
CA THR A 66 -0.09 -3.18 -23.20
C THR A 66 -0.87 -2.19 -22.33
N ARG A 67 -0.18 -1.24 -21.70
CA ARG A 67 -0.69 -0.39 -20.60
C ARG A 67 -1.25 -1.21 -19.45
N THR A 68 -0.58 -2.30 -19.14
CA THR A 68 -0.88 -3.13 -17.97
C THR A 68 0.36 -3.19 -17.09
N LEU A 69 0.20 -2.92 -15.81
CA LEU A 69 1.24 -3.06 -14.79
C LEU A 69 0.98 -4.32 -14.00
N GLY A 70 2.02 -5.10 -13.74
CA GLY A 70 1.96 -6.25 -12.85
C GLY A 70 2.14 -5.83 -11.40
N VAL A 71 1.40 -6.44 -10.49
CA VAL A 71 1.62 -6.33 -9.04
C VAL A 71 1.72 -7.72 -8.44
N VAL A 72 2.84 -8.00 -7.78
CA VAL A 72 2.96 -9.18 -6.92
C VAL A 72 2.86 -8.73 -5.47
N ALA A 73 1.88 -9.25 -4.74
CA ALA A 73 1.62 -8.88 -3.37
C ALA A 73 1.59 -10.08 -2.44
N SER A 74 2.05 -9.91 -1.20
CA SER A 74 1.83 -10.89 -0.13
C SER A 74 0.97 -10.30 0.99
N ASN A 75 0.24 -11.18 1.71
CA ASN A 75 -0.63 -10.77 2.83
C ASN A 75 -1.63 -9.65 2.49
N SER A 76 -2.17 -9.67 1.28
CA SER A 76 -3.08 -8.65 0.73
C SER A 76 -4.42 -8.47 1.50
N THR A 77 -4.68 -9.28 2.52
CA THR A 77 -5.85 -9.15 3.42
C THR A 77 -5.57 -8.27 4.63
N LEU A 78 -4.32 -7.94 4.93
CA LEU A 78 -3.96 -7.03 6.00
C LEU A 78 -4.10 -5.57 5.55
N TYR A 79 -4.39 -4.67 6.49
CA TYR A 79 -4.74 -3.28 6.19
C TYR A 79 -3.69 -2.54 5.36
N GLY A 80 -2.42 -2.56 5.77
CA GLY A 80 -1.33 -1.88 5.05
C GLY A 80 -1.17 -2.35 3.60
N PRO A 81 -0.95 -3.66 3.36
CA PRO A 81 -0.89 -4.20 2.01
C PRO A 81 -2.15 -3.96 1.16
N ALA A 82 -3.36 -4.12 1.74
CA ALA A 82 -4.62 -3.87 1.04
C ALA A 82 -4.76 -2.40 0.62
N SER A 83 -4.49 -1.47 1.53
CA SER A 83 -4.54 -0.03 1.28
C SER A 83 -3.50 0.40 0.23
N THR A 84 -2.31 -0.20 0.27
CA THR A 84 -1.27 0.00 -0.74
C THR A 84 -1.73 -0.47 -2.12
N LEU A 85 -2.29 -1.67 -2.24
CA LEU A 85 -2.82 -2.19 -3.50
C LEU A 85 -3.91 -1.27 -4.07
N PHE A 86 -4.86 -0.88 -3.25
CA PHE A 86 -5.92 0.05 -3.66
C PHE A 86 -5.34 1.36 -4.19
N ALA A 87 -4.38 1.95 -3.49
CA ALA A 87 -3.72 3.19 -3.90
C ALA A 87 -2.92 3.05 -5.22
N LEU A 88 -2.28 1.89 -5.43
CA LEU A 88 -1.60 1.58 -6.69
C LEU A 88 -2.59 1.49 -7.86
N GLU A 89 -3.73 0.80 -7.67
CA GLU A 89 -4.79 0.68 -8.69
C GLU A 89 -5.39 2.03 -9.06
N GLU A 90 -5.70 2.88 -8.06
CA GLU A 90 -6.19 4.24 -8.25
C GLU A 90 -5.18 5.09 -9.06
N ALA A 91 -3.91 5.06 -8.67
CA ALA A 91 -2.87 5.83 -9.32
C ALA A 91 -2.59 5.35 -10.75
N ALA A 92 -2.60 4.03 -10.99
CA ALA A 92 -2.43 3.44 -12.32
C ALA A 92 -3.62 3.81 -13.24
N ARG A 93 -4.85 3.71 -12.73
CA ARG A 93 -6.07 4.09 -13.48
C ARG A 93 -6.04 5.56 -13.88
N ALA A 94 -5.61 6.47 -12.99
CA ALA A 94 -5.45 7.89 -13.29
C ALA A 94 -4.44 8.16 -14.42
N LYS A 95 -3.50 7.24 -14.65
CA LYS A 95 -2.52 7.28 -15.75
C LYS A 95 -2.95 6.46 -16.98
N GLY A 96 -4.14 5.88 -16.97
CA GLY A 96 -4.68 5.06 -18.07
C GLY A 96 -4.02 3.69 -18.20
N TYR A 97 -3.54 3.14 -17.07
CA TYR A 97 -3.01 1.78 -16.95
C TYR A 97 -4.00 0.87 -16.21
N LEU A 98 -4.00 -0.40 -16.59
CA LEU A 98 -4.63 -1.48 -15.84
C LEU A 98 -3.61 -2.10 -14.88
N VAL A 99 -4.10 -2.69 -13.80
CA VAL A 99 -3.27 -3.46 -12.86
C VAL A 99 -3.67 -4.92 -12.92
N SER A 100 -2.69 -5.81 -13.09
CA SER A 100 -2.84 -7.25 -12.99
C SER A 100 -2.14 -7.73 -11.72
N THR A 101 -2.90 -8.21 -10.74
CA THR A 101 -2.39 -8.57 -9.43
C THR A 101 -2.26 -10.08 -9.25
N VAL A 102 -1.12 -10.54 -8.77
CA VAL A 102 -0.90 -11.90 -8.28
C VAL A 102 -0.66 -11.85 -6.78
N SER A 103 -1.61 -12.38 -5.99
CA SER A 103 -1.50 -12.45 -4.53
C SER A 103 -0.89 -13.80 -4.11
N LEU A 104 0.17 -13.74 -3.30
CA LEU A 104 0.91 -14.90 -2.79
C LEU A 104 0.72 -15.01 -1.27
N ARG A 105 0.56 -16.23 -0.76
CA ARG A 105 0.55 -16.47 0.70
C ARG A 105 1.95 -16.36 1.31
N LYS A 106 2.97 -16.84 0.58
CA LYS A 106 4.37 -16.71 0.94
C LYS A 106 5.15 -16.32 -0.30
N LEU A 107 6.03 -15.35 -0.15
CA LEU A 107 6.91 -14.90 -1.21
C LEU A 107 8.23 -15.65 -1.07
N THR A 108 8.46 -16.59 -1.97
CA THR A 108 9.69 -17.35 -2.14
C THR A 108 10.21 -17.18 -3.56
N VAL A 109 11.46 -17.50 -3.84
CA VAL A 109 11.99 -17.46 -5.21
C VAL A 109 11.09 -18.23 -6.19
N LYS A 110 10.63 -19.41 -5.82
CA LYS A 110 9.74 -20.25 -6.65
C LYS A 110 8.39 -19.57 -6.92
N THR A 111 7.67 -19.16 -5.87
CA THR A 111 6.33 -18.57 -6.03
C THR A 111 6.37 -17.22 -6.73
N LEU A 112 7.47 -16.47 -6.56
CA LEU A 112 7.70 -15.22 -7.26
C LEU A 112 7.98 -15.48 -8.76
N SER A 113 8.81 -16.48 -9.11
CA SER A 113 9.06 -16.85 -10.50
C SER A 113 7.76 -17.27 -11.21
N GLU A 114 6.95 -18.13 -10.59
CA GLU A 114 5.64 -18.55 -11.12
C GLU A 114 4.68 -17.37 -11.33
N ALA A 115 4.69 -16.38 -10.40
CA ALA A 115 3.90 -15.17 -10.53
C ALA A 115 4.37 -14.28 -11.67
N LEU A 116 5.69 -14.18 -11.85
CA LEU A 116 6.30 -13.42 -12.95
C LEU A 116 5.98 -14.03 -14.31
N ASP A 117 6.10 -15.35 -14.45
CA ASP A 117 5.78 -16.04 -15.71
C ASP A 117 4.35 -15.71 -16.15
N ARG A 118 3.39 -15.77 -15.24
CA ARG A 118 1.98 -15.38 -15.50
C ARG A 118 1.83 -13.92 -15.92
N LEU A 119 2.56 -13.00 -15.26
CA LEU A 119 2.50 -11.59 -15.60
C LEU A 119 3.18 -11.28 -16.93
N ILE A 120 4.28 -11.98 -17.26
CA ILE A 120 4.96 -11.90 -18.55
C ILE A 120 4.05 -12.42 -19.67
N GLU A 121 3.41 -13.57 -19.50
CA GLU A 121 2.41 -14.10 -20.43
C GLU A 121 1.23 -13.13 -20.63
N GLY A 122 0.80 -12.45 -19.55
CA GLY A 122 -0.20 -11.40 -19.57
C GLY A 122 0.26 -10.10 -20.22
N GLY A 123 1.54 -9.98 -20.56
CA GLY A 123 2.12 -8.86 -21.28
C GLY A 123 2.17 -7.57 -20.47
N VAL A 124 2.66 -7.61 -19.21
CA VAL A 124 2.82 -6.39 -18.42
C VAL A 124 4.00 -5.54 -18.88
N ASP A 125 3.87 -4.21 -18.76
CA ASP A 125 4.91 -3.25 -19.16
C ASP A 125 5.94 -3.01 -18.04
N GLY A 126 5.61 -3.35 -16.78
CA GLY A 126 6.46 -3.19 -15.61
C GLY A 126 5.84 -3.84 -14.38
N LEU A 127 6.61 -3.97 -13.30
CA LEU A 127 6.26 -4.71 -12.09
C LEU A 127 6.35 -3.84 -10.83
N LEU A 128 5.36 -3.97 -9.96
CA LEU A 128 5.43 -3.52 -8.57
C LEU A 128 5.38 -4.73 -7.64
N THR A 129 6.13 -4.67 -6.55
CA THR A 129 6.09 -5.70 -5.51
C THR A 129 5.68 -5.08 -4.19
N VAL A 130 4.65 -5.65 -3.54
CA VAL A 130 4.17 -5.28 -2.22
C VAL A 130 4.44 -6.46 -1.30
N ALA A 131 5.63 -6.50 -0.72
CA ALA A 131 6.12 -7.63 0.03
C ALA A 131 6.90 -7.17 1.27
N PRO A 132 6.23 -7.08 2.43
CA PRO A 132 6.82 -6.54 3.65
C PRO A 132 7.82 -7.50 4.33
N GLN A 133 7.86 -8.78 3.94
CA GLN A 133 8.74 -9.77 4.56
C GLN A 133 10.19 -9.62 4.09
N GLN A 134 11.14 -9.82 5.01
CA GLN A 134 12.57 -9.81 4.70
C GLN A 134 12.97 -10.90 3.68
N SER A 135 12.31 -12.06 3.74
CA SER A 135 12.52 -13.14 2.78
C SER A 135 12.19 -12.74 1.33
N ALA A 136 11.32 -11.74 1.13
CA ALA A 136 10.98 -11.24 -0.18
C ALA A 136 12.14 -10.46 -0.84
N ALA A 137 12.93 -9.72 -0.06
CA ALA A 137 14.05 -8.96 -0.54
C ALA A 137 15.11 -9.85 -1.20
N ALA A 138 15.41 -11.01 -0.60
CA ALA A 138 16.33 -11.99 -1.16
C ALA A 138 15.80 -12.56 -2.50
N ALA A 139 14.51 -12.94 -2.55
CA ALA A 139 13.90 -13.46 -3.75
C ALA A 139 13.89 -12.42 -4.90
N LEU A 140 13.67 -11.14 -4.58
CA LEU A 140 13.68 -10.06 -5.57
C LEU A 140 15.08 -9.78 -6.14
N THR A 141 16.14 -9.97 -5.34
CA THR A 141 17.53 -9.73 -5.78
C THR A 141 17.99 -10.77 -6.81
N GLU A 142 17.45 -11.98 -6.75
CA GLU A 142 17.76 -13.07 -7.70
C GLU A 142 16.98 -12.98 -9.03
N LEU A 143 16.03 -12.02 -9.13
CA LEU A 143 15.17 -11.90 -10.30
C LEU A 143 15.87 -11.21 -11.47
N SER A 144 15.83 -11.87 -12.63
CA SER A 144 16.04 -11.23 -13.92
C SER A 144 14.70 -10.99 -14.60
N THR A 145 14.33 -9.74 -14.84
CA THR A 145 13.07 -9.38 -15.51
C THR A 145 13.33 -8.59 -16.79
N PRO A 146 12.52 -8.80 -17.85
CA PRO A 146 12.66 -8.04 -19.10
C PRO A 146 12.08 -6.61 -18.99
N PHE A 147 11.57 -6.21 -17.84
CA PHE A 147 10.91 -4.92 -17.61
C PHE A 147 11.32 -4.32 -16.26
N PRO A 148 11.12 -3.02 -16.06
CA PRO A 148 11.41 -2.34 -14.79
C PRO A 148 10.61 -2.89 -13.61
N VAL A 149 11.28 -2.95 -12.44
CA VAL A 149 10.69 -3.34 -11.16
C VAL A 149 10.80 -2.19 -10.16
N VAL A 150 9.74 -1.97 -9.39
CA VAL A 150 9.69 -1.04 -8.25
C VAL A 150 9.15 -1.77 -7.03
N THR A 151 9.81 -1.64 -5.89
CA THR A 151 9.34 -2.18 -4.61
C THR A 151 8.49 -1.16 -3.86
N VAL A 152 7.49 -1.64 -3.12
CA VAL A 152 6.63 -0.81 -2.27
C VAL A 152 6.64 -1.38 -0.86
N GLY A 153 7.06 -0.55 0.10
CA GLY A 153 7.28 -0.94 1.50
C GLY A 153 8.77 -1.06 1.86
N SER A 154 9.06 -1.38 3.12
CA SER A 154 10.41 -1.44 3.67
C SER A 154 11.26 -2.61 3.15
N GLY A 155 10.65 -3.68 2.68
CA GLY A 155 11.29 -4.92 2.22
C GLY A 155 12.02 -4.83 0.86
N SER A 156 12.56 -3.68 0.48
CA SER A 156 13.26 -3.50 -0.80
C SER A 156 14.63 -4.16 -0.81
N GLY A 157 14.84 -5.08 -1.77
CA GLY A 157 16.17 -5.65 -2.04
C GLY A 157 17.20 -4.57 -2.42
N ALA A 158 18.47 -4.82 -2.14
CA ALA A 158 19.56 -3.90 -2.49
C ALA A 158 19.56 -3.59 -3.99
N GLY A 159 19.51 -2.30 -4.34
CA GLY A 159 19.60 -1.84 -5.73
C GLY A 159 18.26 -1.77 -6.50
N ILE A 160 17.14 -2.27 -5.97
CA ILE A 160 15.83 -2.12 -6.60
C ILE A 160 15.20 -0.80 -6.11
N PRO A 161 14.74 0.07 -7.03
CA PRO A 161 14.06 1.30 -6.65
C PRO A 161 12.78 1.03 -5.88
N GLY A 162 12.48 1.89 -4.92
CA GLY A 162 11.29 1.67 -4.11
C GLY A 162 10.70 2.92 -3.48
N VAL A 163 9.48 2.77 -3.01
CA VAL A 163 8.74 3.77 -2.23
C VAL A 163 8.32 3.15 -0.91
N THR A 164 8.59 3.82 0.19
CA THR A 164 8.26 3.36 1.54
C THR A 164 7.72 4.50 2.40
N VAL A 165 7.00 4.18 3.46
CA VAL A 165 6.74 5.11 4.57
C VAL A 165 7.87 5.00 5.57
N ASP A 166 8.26 6.10 6.21
CA ASP A 166 9.25 6.11 7.27
C ASP A 166 8.67 5.51 8.57
N GLN A 167 8.77 4.18 8.66
CA GLN A 167 8.26 3.41 9.81
C GLN A 167 9.00 3.76 11.10
N HIS A 168 10.32 3.98 11.00
CA HIS A 168 11.16 4.34 12.12
C HIS A 168 10.77 5.73 12.68
N LEU A 169 10.59 6.72 11.81
CA LEU A 169 10.12 8.04 12.22
C LEU A 169 8.72 7.96 12.85
N GLY A 170 7.79 7.19 12.25
CA GLY A 170 6.45 7.01 12.80
C GLY A 170 6.45 6.46 14.22
N ALA A 171 7.26 5.43 14.48
CA ALA A 171 7.41 4.87 15.82
C ALA A 171 8.08 5.85 16.80
N ARG A 172 9.04 6.64 16.33
CA ARG A 172 9.63 7.72 17.14
C ARG A 172 8.60 8.77 17.52
N LEU A 173 7.74 9.18 16.59
CA LEU A 173 6.65 10.13 16.87
C LEU A 173 5.65 9.57 17.90
N ALA A 174 5.23 8.30 17.75
CA ALA A 174 4.34 7.63 18.67
C ALA A 174 4.93 7.53 20.09
N THR A 175 6.18 7.08 20.18
CA THR A 175 6.86 6.89 21.47
C THR A 175 7.21 8.25 22.11
N GLY A 176 7.71 9.19 21.31
CA GLY A 176 8.03 10.55 21.77
C GLY A 176 6.81 11.26 22.37
N HIS A 177 5.64 11.14 21.72
CA HIS A 177 4.39 11.69 22.25
C HIS A 177 4.05 11.17 23.66
N LEU A 178 4.25 9.88 23.91
CA LEU A 178 4.03 9.30 25.24
C LEU A 178 5.08 9.80 26.26
N LEU A 179 6.34 9.92 25.85
CA LEU A 179 7.41 10.46 26.70
C LEU A 179 7.18 11.94 27.02
N ASP A 180 6.74 12.75 26.06
CA ASP A 180 6.42 14.16 26.23
C ASP A 180 5.21 14.37 27.17
N ALA A 181 4.28 13.39 27.21
CA ALA A 181 3.18 13.34 28.17
C ALA A 181 3.62 12.96 29.59
N GLY A 182 4.91 12.68 29.82
CA GLY A 182 5.50 12.43 31.13
C GLY A 182 5.64 10.94 31.48
N HIS A 183 5.27 10.03 30.58
CA HIS A 183 5.49 8.60 30.83
C HIS A 183 6.99 8.27 30.83
N ARG A 184 7.44 7.53 31.85
CA ARG A 184 8.84 7.13 32.00
C ARG A 184 9.14 5.72 31.52
N ARG A 185 8.09 4.93 31.25
CA ARG A 185 8.19 3.59 30.66
C ARG A 185 7.14 3.47 29.57
N VAL A 186 7.58 3.23 28.35
CA VAL A 186 6.71 2.99 27.20
C VAL A 186 6.95 1.56 26.75
N TRP A 187 5.96 0.71 26.94
CA TRP A 187 5.98 -0.67 26.49
C TRP A 187 5.69 -0.75 24.99
N HIS A 188 6.09 -1.85 24.36
CA HIS A 188 5.84 -2.03 22.93
C HIS A 188 5.23 -3.39 22.63
N VAL A 189 4.12 -3.40 21.89
CA VAL A 189 3.56 -4.58 21.23
C VAL A 189 3.93 -4.51 19.76
N ALA A 190 4.93 -5.31 19.36
CA ALA A 190 5.49 -5.34 18.00
C ALA A 190 4.65 -6.21 17.07
N GLY A 191 4.86 -6.05 15.77
CA GLY A 191 4.38 -6.99 14.75
C GLY A 191 5.27 -8.22 14.62
N PRO A 192 5.01 -9.10 13.61
CA PRO A 192 5.80 -10.30 13.37
C PRO A 192 7.27 -9.99 13.05
N GLU A 193 8.17 -10.82 13.56
CA GLU A 193 9.62 -10.61 13.45
C GLU A 193 10.16 -10.66 12.02
N ASP A 194 9.49 -11.36 11.11
CA ASP A 194 9.86 -11.47 9.70
C ASP A 194 9.42 -10.26 8.84
N TRP A 195 8.73 -9.29 9.46
CA TRP A 195 8.29 -8.07 8.78
C TRP A 195 9.24 -6.91 9.00
N GLN A 196 9.76 -6.35 7.89
CA GLN A 196 10.70 -5.23 7.97
C GLN A 196 10.06 -4.00 8.63
N GLU A 197 8.80 -3.68 8.32
CA GLU A 197 8.09 -2.57 8.95
C GLU A 197 7.95 -2.76 10.47
N ALA A 198 7.78 -3.98 10.95
CA ALA A 198 7.71 -4.26 12.38
C ALA A 198 9.05 -4.02 13.07
N GLN A 199 10.15 -4.42 12.42
CA GLN A 199 11.51 -4.16 12.90
C GLN A 199 11.82 -2.66 12.92
N ASP A 200 11.51 -1.97 11.82
CA ASP A 200 11.72 -0.51 11.71
C ASP A 200 10.94 0.25 12.81
N ARG A 201 9.69 -0.19 13.12
CA ARG A 201 8.89 0.39 14.23
C ARG A 201 9.50 0.09 15.59
N ALA A 202 9.96 -1.13 15.82
CA ALA A 202 10.63 -1.49 17.08
C ALA A 202 11.95 -0.72 17.27
N ASP A 203 12.71 -0.51 16.19
CA ASP A 203 13.94 0.29 16.25
C ASP A 203 13.65 1.77 16.50
N GLY A 204 12.59 2.33 15.90
CA GLY A 204 12.13 3.69 16.16
C GLY A 204 11.69 3.89 17.62
N TRP A 205 10.99 2.91 18.21
CA TRP A 205 10.64 2.89 19.62
C TRP A 205 11.88 2.90 20.51
N ARG A 206 12.86 2.01 20.26
CA ARG A 206 14.13 1.98 21.01
C ARG A 206 14.89 3.29 20.87
N ALA A 207 14.94 3.85 19.67
CA ALA A 207 15.64 5.10 19.42
C ALA A 207 15.01 6.28 20.17
N ALA A 208 13.68 6.35 20.29
CA ALA A 208 13.01 7.39 21.06
C ALA A 208 13.31 7.26 22.58
N LEU A 209 13.29 6.05 23.13
CA LEU A 209 13.65 5.81 24.52
C LEU A 209 15.11 6.17 24.80
N ALA A 210 16.04 5.73 23.95
CA ALA A 210 17.46 6.04 24.07
C ALA A 210 17.73 7.55 24.01
N ALA A 211 17.05 8.28 23.13
CA ALA A 211 17.17 9.75 23.05
C ALA A 211 16.70 10.46 24.34
N ALA A 212 15.78 9.85 25.09
CA ALA A 212 15.33 10.33 26.39
C ALA A 212 16.17 9.81 27.58
N GLY A 213 17.21 9.00 27.32
CA GLY A 213 18.04 8.36 28.37
C GLY A 213 17.30 7.26 29.16
N ILE A 214 16.34 6.61 28.52
CA ILE A 214 15.48 5.59 29.14
C ILE A 214 15.83 4.23 28.51
N GLU A 215 16.14 3.25 29.36
CA GLU A 215 16.30 1.86 28.92
C GLU A 215 14.93 1.25 28.59
N PRO A 216 14.81 0.45 27.53
CA PRO A 216 13.60 -0.30 27.25
C PRO A 216 13.17 -1.14 28.46
N PRO A 217 11.88 -1.14 28.84
CA PRO A 217 11.43 -1.88 30.03
C PRO A 217 11.66 -3.40 29.90
N GLU A 218 11.42 -3.94 28.72
CA GLU A 218 11.66 -5.36 28.33
C GLU A 218 11.65 -5.46 26.79
N PRO A 219 12.04 -6.63 26.22
CA PRO A 219 11.84 -6.89 24.80
C PRO A 219 10.36 -6.75 24.41
N PRO A 220 10.05 -6.25 23.21
CA PRO A 220 8.67 -6.14 22.74
C PRO A 220 7.94 -7.48 22.75
N LEU A 221 6.64 -7.47 23.03
CA LEU A 221 5.77 -8.62 22.80
C LEU A 221 5.39 -8.69 21.33
N SER A 222 5.65 -9.82 20.68
CA SER A 222 5.32 -10.01 19.27
C SER A 222 3.85 -10.37 19.06
N GLY A 223 3.20 -9.69 18.11
CA GLY A 223 1.88 -10.02 17.58
C GLY A 223 1.93 -10.48 16.14
N ASP A 224 0.76 -10.75 15.56
CA ASP A 224 0.57 -11.22 14.19
C ASP A 224 -0.30 -10.26 13.35
N TRP A 225 -0.39 -9.00 13.77
CA TRP A 225 -1.25 -7.94 13.27
C TRP A 225 -2.73 -8.08 13.60
N SER A 226 -3.18 -9.22 14.17
CA SER A 226 -4.59 -9.45 14.49
C SER A 226 -4.99 -8.84 15.85
N PRO A 227 -6.27 -8.46 16.03
CA PRO A 227 -6.79 -8.05 17.33
C PRO A 227 -6.61 -9.11 18.41
N LEU A 228 -6.66 -10.39 18.03
CA LEU A 228 -6.49 -11.49 18.99
C LEU A 228 -5.07 -11.53 19.55
N SER A 229 -4.05 -11.34 18.72
CA SER A 229 -2.66 -11.29 19.20
C SER A 229 -2.42 -10.06 20.08
N GLY A 230 -2.99 -8.91 19.71
CA GLY A 230 -2.97 -7.71 20.54
C GLY A 230 -3.66 -7.91 21.91
N TYR A 231 -4.78 -8.61 21.93
CA TYR A 231 -5.47 -8.95 23.19
C TYR A 231 -4.60 -9.83 24.11
N ARG A 232 -3.98 -10.88 23.57
CA ARG A 232 -3.07 -11.75 24.31
C ARG A 232 -1.84 -11.00 24.85
N ALA A 233 -1.23 -10.16 23.99
CA ALA A 233 -0.14 -9.30 24.40
C ALA A 233 -0.57 -8.30 25.50
N GLY A 234 -1.76 -7.72 25.41
CA GLY A 234 -2.33 -6.85 26.43
C GLY A 234 -2.51 -7.55 27.77
N GLN A 235 -3.03 -8.79 27.78
CA GLN A 235 -3.15 -9.59 29.00
C GLN A 235 -1.76 -9.87 29.62
N GLU A 236 -0.79 -10.20 28.80
CA GLU A 236 0.59 -10.45 29.25
C GLU A 236 1.24 -9.17 29.80
N LEU A 237 1.06 -8.01 29.16
CA LEU A 237 1.53 -6.72 29.65
C LEU A 237 0.96 -6.38 31.04
N VAL A 238 -0.33 -6.61 31.26
CA VAL A 238 -0.98 -6.36 32.56
C VAL A 238 -0.29 -7.19 33.67
N VAL A 239 0.05 -8.43 33.37
CA VAL A 239 0.72 -9.33 34.35
C VAL A 239 2.18 -8.92 34.54
N ARG A 240 2.94 -8.72 33.47
CA ARG A 240 4.38 -8.42 33.52
C ARG A 240 4.68 -7.06 34.14
N ALA A 241 4.00 -6.04 33.65
CA ALA A 241 4.28 -4.65 33.99
C ALA A 241 3.60 -4.22 35.31
N GLY A 242 2.48 -4.84 35.69
CA GLY A 242 1.75 -4.49 36.89
C GLY A 242 1.47 -2.97 36.96
N ARG A 243 1.87 -2.35 38.08
CA ARG A 243 1.68 -0.89 38.28
C ARG A 243 2.59 -0.02 37.43
N GLU A 244 3.60 -0.56 36.79
CA GLU A 244 4.50 0.19 35.89
C GLU A 244 3.93 0.34 34.47
N LEU A 245 2.81 -0.33 34.14
CA LEU A 245 2.10 -0.17 32.90
C LEU A 245 1.34 1.14 32.86
N THR A 246 1.96 2.17 32.34
CA THR A 246 1.32 3.50 32.19
C THR A 246 1.18 3.94 30.74
N ALA A 247 1.98 3.37 29.84
CA ALA A 247 1.93 3.69 28.40
C ALA A 247 2.36 2.51 27.55
N VAL A 248 1.69 2.33 26.41
CA VAL A 248 2.03 1.31 25.42
C VAL A 248 1.93 1.86 23.99
N PHE A 249 2.97 1.62 23.19
CA PHE A 249 2.96 1.76 21.75
C PHE A 249 2.66 0.39 21.12
N VAL A 250 1.60 0.31 20.34
CA VAL A 250 1.17 -0.90 19.66
C VAL A 250 1.41 -0.73 18.15
N ALA A 251 2.07 -1.72 17.53
CA ALA A 251 2.59 -1.59 16.19
C ALA A 251 1.51 -1.48 15.09
N ASN A 252 0.23 -1.78 15.36
CA ASN A 252 -0.89 -1.41 14.49
C ASN A 252 -2.20 -1.22 15.27
N ASP A 253 -3.20 -0.59 14.63
CA ASP A 253 -4.47 -0.25 15.26
C ASP A 253 -5.33 -1.49 15.57
N GLN A 254 -5.25 -2.54 14.73
CA GLN A 254 -6.00 -3.78 15.00
C GLN A 254 -5.51 -4.46 16.27
N MET A 255 -4.19 -4.55 16.49
CA MET A 255 -3.66 -5.05 17.76
C MET A 255 -3.97 -4.10 18.92
N ALA A 256 -3.97 -2.78 18.68
CA ALA A 256 -4.34 -1.80 19.70
C ALA A 256 -5.79 -2.00 20.18
N LEU A 257 -6.73 -2.36 19.28
CA LEU A 257 -8.09 -2.74 19.68
C LEU A 257 -8.09 -3.90 20.66
N GLY A 258 -7.25 -4.91 20.42
CA GLY A 258 -7.07 -6.05 21.31
C GLY A 258 -6.49 -5.65 22.68
N VAL A 259 -5.44 -4.80 22.68
CA VAL A 259 -4.83 -4.26 23.90
C VAL A 259 -5.84 -3.47 24.72
N LEU A 260 -6.60 -2.55 24.11
CA LEU A 260 -7.65 -1.76 24.76
C LEU A 260 -8.69 -2.64 25.45
N ARG A 261 -9.08 -3.74 24.80
CA ARG A 261 -9.99 -4.73 25.41
C ARG A 261 -9.36 -5.39 26.64
N ALA A 262 -8.10 -5.85 26.56
CA ALA A 262 -7.40 -6.50 27.67
C ALA A 262 -7.27 -5.55 28.88
N LEU A 263 -6.89 -4.29 28.65
CA LEU A 263 -6.80 -3.26 29.68
C LEU A 263 -8.15 -3.06 30.39
N ARG A 264 -9.24 -2.90 29.60
CA ARG A 264 -10.58 -2.73 30.15
C ARG A 264 -11.04 -3.91 30.99
N GLU A 265 -10.77 -5.15 30.56
CA GLU A 265 -11.11 -6.38 31.30
C GLU A 265 -10.29 -6.49 32.61
N ALA A 266 -9.07 -5.93 32.64
CA ALA A 266 -8.24 -5.81 33.83
C ALA A 266 -8.63 -4.64 34.74
N GLY A 267 -9.68 -3.84 34.40
CA GLY A 267 -10.12 -2.69 35.16
C GLY A 267 -9.25 -1.45 34.99
N LEU A 268 -8.35 -1.42 33.98
CA LEU A 268 -7.46 -0.30 33.68
C LEU A 268 -8.13 0.63 32.65
N ARG A 269 -8.20 1.90 32.96
CA ARG A 269 -8.84 2.92 32.12
C ARG A 269 -7.85 3.56 31.16
N THR A 270 -8.17 3.62 29.90
CA THR A 270 -7.42 4.39 28.92
C THR A 270 -8.08 5.75 28.71
N PRO A 271 -7.36 6.88 28.79
CA PRO A 271 -5.91 7.03 29.02
C PRO A 271 -5.50 7.15 30.51
N HIS A 272 -6.45 7.19 31.47
CA HIS A 272 -6.20 7.60 32.86
C HIS A 272 -5.17 6.71 33.59
N ASP A 273 -5.23 5.42 33.37
CA ASP A 273 -4.31 4.44 33.99
C ASP A 273 -3.23 4.03 33.00
N VAL A 274 -3.60 3.83 31.69
CA VAL A 274 -2.68 3.43 30.63
C VAL A 274 -2.98 4.21 29.35
N ALA A 275 -2.01 4.98 28.85
CA ALA A 275 -2.07 5.61 27.54
C ALA A 275 -1.73 4.61 26.43
N VAL A 276 -2.46 4.66 25.32
CA VAL A 276 -2.29 3.73 24.18
C VAL A 276 -2.13 4.51 22.89
N VAL A 277 -1.06 4.20 22.13
CA VAL A 277 -0.85 4.70 20.76
C VAL A 277 -0.82 3.51 19.81
N GLY A 278 -1.54 3.63 18.69
CA GLY A 278 -1.53 2.66 17.59
C GLY A 278 -0.66 3.10 16.40
N PHE A 279 -0.89 2.44 15.25
CA PHE A 279 -0.25 2.74 13.98
C PHE A 279 -1.17 2.31 12.84
N ASP A 280 -1.20 3.01 11.74
CA ASP A 280 -1.92 2.87 10.48
C ASP A 280 -3.05 3.90 10.29
N ASP A 281 -3.68 4.40 11.36
CA ASP A 281 -4.87 5.27 11.33
C ASP A 281 -6.01 4.67 10.47
N ILE A 282 -6.41 3.44 10.86
CA ILE A 282 -7.54 2.79 10.20
C ILE A 282 -8.83 3.61 10.42
N PRO A 283 -9.81 3.57 9.50
CA PRO A 283 -11.05 4.36 9.63
C PRO A 283 -11.78 4.16 10.95
N GLU A 284 -11.69 2.96 11.53
CA GLU A 284 -12.32 2.60 12.80
C GLU A 284 -11.62 3.21 14.02
N ALA A 285 -10.36 3.64 13.91
CA ALA A 285 -9.55 4.11 15.04
C ALA A 285 -10.17 5.32 15.77
N GLU A 286 -10.87 6.20 15.06
CA GLU A 286 -11.59 7.33 15.64
C GLU A 286 -12.85 6.93 16.42
N PHE A 287 -13.36 5.71 16.18
CA PHE A 287 -14.56 5.15 16.83
C PHE A 287 -14.24 4.12 17.91
N PHE A 288 -12.95 3.90 18.21
CA PHE A 288 -12.57 3.05 19.35
C PHE A 288 -13.00 3.71 20.67
N ALA A 289 -13.04 2.94 21.73
CA ALA A 289 -13.39 3.40 23.06
C ALA A 289 -12.21 3.25 24.02
N PRO A 290 -11.44 4.32 24.24
CA PRO A 290 -11.54 5.68 23.65
C PRO A 290 -11.01 5.75 22.20
N PRO A 291 -11.32 6.85 21.45
CA PRO A 291 -10.72 7.16 20.16
C PRO A 291 -9.20 7.07 20.19
N LEU A 292 -8.61 6.31 19.28
CA LEU A 292 -7.20 5.91 19.33
C LEU A 292 -6.27 6.96 18.71
N THR A 293 -5.31 7.45 19.50
CA THR A 293 -4.11 8.14 19.01
C THR A 293 -3.29 7.15 18.19
N THR A 294 -2.89 7.53 16.98
CA THR A 294 -2.24 6.60 16.03
C THR A 294 -1.35 7.34 15.05
N VAL A 295 -0.52 6.61 14.30
CA VAL A 295 0.33 7.15 13.25
C VAL A 295 -0.30 6.87 11.90
N ARG A 296 -0.62 7.93 11.15
CA ARG A 296 -1.19 7.83 9.80
C ARG A 296 -0.10 7.59 8.77
N GLN A 297 -0.32 6.59 7.91
CA GLN A 297 0.45 6.34 6.71
C GLN A 297 -0.28 6.92 5.48
N ASP A 298 0.41 7.73 4.66
CA ASP A 298 -0.17 8.24 3.41
C ASP A 298 -0.02 7.21 2.27
N PHE A 299 -0.88 6.18 2.28
CA PHE A 299 -0.91 5.16 1.22
C PHE A 299 -1.23 5.75 -0.16
N THR A 300 -1.99 6.86 -0.22
CA THR A 300 -2.29 7.56 -1.48
C THR A 300 -1.02 8.14 -2.09
N ALA A 301 -0.17 8.78 -1.29
CA ALA A 301 1.13 9.26 -1.74
C ALA A 301 2.06 8.10 -2.14
N VAL A 302 2.06 7.00 -1.37
CA VAL A 302 2.82 5.78 -1.71
C VAL A 302 2.40 5.27 -3.10
N GLY A 303 1.10 5.07 -3.34
CA GLY A 303 0.59 4.59 -4.64
C GLY A 303 0.98 5.52 -5.78
N ARG A 304 0.74 6.82 -5.64
CA ARG A 304 1.06 7.83 -6.65
C ARG A 304 2.55 7.88 -6.99
N ARG A 305 3.42 7.87 -5.96
CA ARG A 305 4.88 7.90 -6.16
C ARG A 305 5.40 6.62 -6.79
N SER A 306 4.88 5.46 -6.37
CA SER A 306 5.28 4.16 -6.92
C SER A 306 4.92 4.03 -8.41
N ILE A 307 3.71 4.42 -8.79
CA ILE A 307 3.30 4.41 -10.20
C ILE A 307 4.12 5.40 -11.02
N THR A 308 4.36 6.61 -10.52
CA THR A 308 5.20 7.60 -11.23
C THR A 308 6.62 7.05 -11.43
N LEU A 309 7.24 6.51 -10.38
CA LEU A 309 8.58 5.94 -10.44
C LEU A 309 8.68 4.79 -11.46
N LEU A 310 7.67 3.89 -11.48
CA LEU A 310 7.65 2.79 -12.44
C LEU A 310 7.47 3.28 -13.88
N LEU A 311 6.56 4.22 -14.11
CA LEU A 311 6.32 4.78 -15.45
C LEU A 311 7.52 5.54 -15.99
N ASP A 312 8.23 6.30 -15.16
CA ASP A 312 9.47 6.99 -15.56
C ASP A 312 10.52 5.98 -16.04
N ARG A 313 10.64 4.84 -15.36
CA ARG A 313 11.56 3.76 -15.77
C ARG A 313 11.11 3.04 -17.05
N ILE A 314 9.82 2.79 -17.23
CA ILE A 314 9.25 2.23 -18.47
C ILE A 314 9.53 3.16 -19.65
N GLU A 315 9.55 4.47 -19.41
CA GLU A 315 9.79 5.48 -20.44
C GLU A 315 11.26 5.88 -20.61
N GLY A 316 12.16 5.26 -19.82
CA GLY A 316 13.60 5.54 -19.87
C GLY A 316 13.98 6.91 -19.30
N ARG A 317 13.15 7.49 -18.45
CA ARG A 317 13.45 8.74 -17.74
C ARG A 317 14.14 8.43 -16.41
N GLU A 318 15.41 8.76 -16.31
CA GLU A 318 16.23 8.56 -15.10
C GLU A 318 16.18 9.79 -14.17
N SER A 319 15.01 10.17 -13.65
CA SER A 319 14.91 11.41 -12.89
C SER A 319 14.63 11.24 -11.40
N SER A 320 14.40 10.02 -10.91
CA SER A 320 13.96 9.81 -9.54
C SER A 320 15.03 9.11 -8.70
N PRO A 321 15.18 9.48 -7.40
CA PRO A 321 16.06 8.77 -6.49
C PRO A 321 15.69 7.29 -6.39
N PRO A 322 16.65 6.40 -6.11
CA PRO A 322 16.39 4.96 -6.04
C PRO A 322 15.43 4.59 -4.92
N ARG A 323 15.30 5.42 -3.90
CA ARG A 323 14.37 5.24 -2.79
C ARG A 323 13.64 6.53 -2.47
N ILE A 324 12.31 6.48 -2.42
CA ILE A 324 11.42 7.57 -2.02
C ILE A 324 10.83 7.20 -0.66
N VAL A 325 11.01 8.07 0.32
CA VAL A 325 10.48 7.90 1.68
C VAL A 325 9.36 8.89 1.90
N ILE A 326 8.20 8.41 2.37
CA ILE A 326 7.02 9.20 2.70
C ILE A 326 6.99 9.37 4.21
N GLU A 327 6.90 10.60 4.69
CA GLU A 327 6.79 10.87 6.12
C GLU A 327 5.39 10.54 6.64
N PRO A 328 5.27 9.81 7.76
CA PRO A 328 4.00 9.57 8.44
C PRO A 328 3.62 10.74 9.34
N GLN A 329 2.37 10.75 9.82
CA GLN A 329 1.84 11.79 10.71
C GLN A 329 1.26 11.19 11.97
N LEU A 330 1.56 11.77 13.14
CA LEU A 330 0.87 11.42 14.38
C LEU A 330 -0.50 12.10 14.44
N ILE A 331 -1.55 11.31 14.68
CA ILE A 331 -2.93 11.74 14.85
C ILE A 331 -3.29 11.57 16.31
N ILE A 332 -3.35 12.66 17.04
CA ILE A 332 -3.64 12.65 18.48
C ILE A 332 -5.15 12.58 18.70
N ARG A 333 -5.56 11.63 19.55
CA ARG A 333 -6.94 11.41 20.00
C ARG A 333 -6.98 11.16 21.51
N THR A 334 -8.10 10.71 22.04
CA THR A 334 -8.32 10.63 23.48
C THR A 334 -7.69 9.43 24.17
N SER A 335 -7.09 8.48 23.47
CA SER A 335 -6.41 7.34 24.09
C SER A 335 -5.08 7.69 24.76
N THR A 336 -4.58 8.93 24.58
CA THR A 336 -3.36 9.45 25.24
C THR A 336 -3.59 10.76 25.99
N SER A 337 -4.70 11.42 25.76
CA SER A 337 -5.05 12.66 26.46
C SER A 337 -6.44 12.53 27.04
N PRO A 338 -6.67 12.80 28.33
CA PRO A 338 -8.01 12.81 28.89
C PRO A 338 -8.86 13.83 28.09
N SER A 339 -10.08 13.44 27.72
CA SER A 339 -11.04 14.40 27.16
C SER A 339 -11.18 15.55 28.14
N PRO A 340 -11.25 16.83 27.68
CA PRO A 340 -11.66 17.91 28.55
C PRO A 340 -13.01 17.53 29.19
N PRO A 341 -13.24 17.85 30.46
CA PRO A 341 -14.53 17.58 31.08
C PRO A 341 -15.65 18.24 30.27
N PRO A 342 -16.84 17.61 30.19
CA PRO A 342 -17.99 18.15 29.43
C PRO A 342 -18.42 19.52 29.88
#